data_12f25f4d2c0d50e354f7bec455ab1db4
#
_entry.id   12f25f4d2c0d50e354f7bec455ab1db4
#
_cell.length_a   1.000
_cell.length_b   1.000
_cell.length_c   1.000
_cell.angle_alpha   90.00
_cell.angle_beta   90.00
_cell.angle_gamma   90.00
#
_symmetry.space_group_name_H-M   'P 1'
#
loop_
_entity.id
_entity.type
_entity.pdbx_description
1 polymer ?
#
loop_
_entity_poly.entity_id
_entity_poly.type
_entity_poly.pdbx_seq_one_letter_code
_entity_poly.pdbx_strand_id
1 'polypeptide(L)'
;EAALKDNTELSSTFSTEIIPDYNTGFMNLESGAVDAVAMDIVVAKYQIESRSAEFKILDYEIASEQYGVGFAKGNDAVKDQVQKTLEEMAADGTLAKISDEWFGEDVTTIGNK
;
A
#
# COMPACT_ATOMS: atom_id res chain seq x y z
N GLU A 1 2.13 -1.60 11.80
CA GLU A 1 2.56 -1.66 13.20
C GLU A 1 3.35 -2.95 13.48
N ALA A 2 2.80 -4.13 13.17
CA ALA A 2 3.48 -5.41 13.42
C ALA A 2 4.84 -5.47 12.71
N ALA A 3 4.88 -5.21 11.40
CA ALA A 3 6.09 -5.22 10.60
C ALA A 3 7.20 -4.31 11.15
N LEU A 4 6.83 -3.16 11.72
CA LEU A 4 7.79 -2.24 12.32
C LEU A 4 8.34 -2.77 13.66
N LYS A 5 7.50 -3.42 14.46
CA LYS A 5 7.91 -4.06 15.73
C LYS A 5 8.81 -5.27 15.50
N ASP A 6 8.55 -6.02 14.45
CA ASP A 6 9.34 -7.21 14.08
C ASP A 6 10.71 -6.83 13.48
N ASN A 7 10.84 -5.59 12.98
CA ASN A 7 12.11 -5.06 12.51
C ASN A 7 12.91 -4.46 13.67
N THR A 8 13.76 -5.29 14.28
CA THR A 8 14.55 -4.92 15.47
C THR A 8 15.54 -3.78 15.23
N GLU A 9 16.05 -3.63 14.01
CA GLU A 9 16.96 -2.54 13.65
C GLU A 9 16.22 -1.20 13.72
N LEU A 10 15.08 -1.09 13.06
CA LEU A 10 14.27 0.13 13.09
C LEU A 10 13.72 0.42 14.48
N SER A 11 13.16 -0.58 15.15
CA SER A 11 12.54 -0.40 16.48
C SER A 11 13.53 -0.02 17.58
N SER A 12 14.81 -0.35 17.43
CA SER A 12 15.87 0.06 18.37
C SER A 12 16.47 1.43 18.05
N THR A 13 16.35 1.88 16.80
CA THR A 13 17.00 3.13 16.34
C THR A 13 16.06 4.33 16.45
N PHE A 14 14.76 4.12 16.26
CA PHE A 14 13.77 5.19 16.23
C PHE A 14 12.78 5.08 17.40
N SER A 15 12.37 6.26 17.90
CA SER A 15 11.20 6.35 18.78
C SER A 15 9.93 6.32 17.92
N THR A 16 9.04 5.37 18.19
CA THR A 16 7.82 5.19 17.41
C THR A 16 6.58 5.61 18.18
N GLU A 17 5.72 6.37 17.54
CA GLU A 17 4.41 6.77 18.03
C GLU A 17 3.33 6.15 17.14
N ILE A 18 2.30 5.58 17.77
CA ILE A 18 1.14 5.04 17.04
C ILE A 18 0.13 6.16 16.82
N ILE A 19 -0.19 6.41 15.57
CA ILE A 19 -1.17 7.42 15.15
C ILE A 19 -2.50 6.76 14.77
N PRO A 20 -3.64 7.44 14.99
CA PRO A 20 -4.96 6.86 14.76
C PRO A 20 -5.31 6.69 13.28
N ASP A 21 -4.77 7.54 12.41
CA ASP A 21 -5.06 7.55 10.98
C ASP A 21 -3.93 8.21 10.16
N TYR A 22 -3.95 7.97 8.86
CA TYR A 22 -2.93 8.47 7.94
C TYR A 22 -2.94 9.99 7.78
N ASN A 23 -4.10 10.65 7.88
CA ASN A 23 -4.16 12.12 7.80
C ASN A 23 -3.41 12.78 8.96
N THR A 24 -3.60 12.26 10.18
CA THR A 24 -2.84 12.69 11.35
C THR A 24 -1.35 12.50 11.15
N GLY A 25 -0.93 11.37 10.55
CA GLY A 25 0.46 11.11 10.21
C GLY A 25 1.05 12.17 9.29
N PHE A 26 0.36 12.50 8.20
CA PHE A 26 0.80 13.53 7.27
C PHE A 26 0.83 14.92 7.92
N MET A 27 -0.15 15.28 8.72
CA MET A 27 -0.14 16.56 9.45
C MET A 27 1.04 16.66 10.42
N ASN A 28 1.37 15.57 11.12
CA ASN A 28 2.53 15.52 12.01
C ASN A 28 3.84 15.66 11.23
N LEU A 29 3.93 15.04 10.05
CA LEU A 29 5.09 15.16 9.17
C LEU A 29 5.23 16.59 8.62
N GLU A 30 4.14 17.20 8.14
CA GLU A 30 4.11 18.58 7.65
C GLU A 30 4.49 19.61 8.72
N SER A 31 4.05 19.41 9.97
CA SER A 31 4.37 20.28 11.10
C SER A 31 5.77 20.05 11.68
N GLY A 32 6.47 18.99 11.26
CA GLY A 32 7.76 18.60 11.84
C GLY A 32 7.65 17.95 13.22
N ALA A 33 6.46 17.51 13.63
CA ALA A 33 6.26 16.77 14.88
C ALA A 33 6.86 15.36 14.82
N VAL A 34 6.94 14.79 13.61
CA VAL A 34 7.65 13.53 13.33
C VAL A 34 8.53 13.71 12.10
N ASP A 35 9.61 12.94 12.04
CA ASP A 35 10.59 12.99 10.94
C ASP A 35 10.20 12.07 9.77
N ALA A 36 9.43 11.02 10.05
CA ALA A 36 8.97 10.06 9.06
C ALA A 36 7.64 9.41 9.48
N VAL A 37 6.91 8.88 8.52
CA VAL A 37 5.69 8.09 8.74
C VAL A 37 5.84 6.74 8.04
N ALA A 38 5.61 5.66 8.78
CA ALA A 38 5.54 4.31 8.22
C ALA A 38 4.09 3.99 7.88
N MET A 39 3.83 3.70 6.61
CA MET A 39 2.49 3.40 6.11
C MET A 39 2.54 2.52 4.89
N ASP A 40 1.38 2.12 4.41
CA ASP A 40 1.20 1.45 3.15
C ASP A 40 1.64 2.32 1.98
N ILE A 41 2.41 1.74 1.04
CA ILE A 41 2.99 2.48 -0.09
C ILE A 41 1.93 3.01 -1.06
N VAL A 42 0.85 2.26 -1.26
CA VAL A 42 -0.24 2.67 -2.16
C VAL A 42 -0.94 3.90 -1.61
N VAL A 43 -1.24 3.88 -0.30
CA VAL A 43 -1.83 5.03 0.40
C VAL A 43 -0.88 6.21 0.41
N ALA A 44 0.42 5.98 0.63
CA ALA A 44 1.43 7.04 0.61
C ALA A 44 1.47 7.76 -0.74
N LYS A 45 1.56 7.01 -1.85
CA LYS A 45 1.57 7.56 -3.21
C LYS A 45 0.33 8.40 -3.51
N TYR A 46 -0.86 7.85 -3.22
CA TYR A 46 -2.12 8.57 -3.41
C TYR A 46 -2.19 9.87 -2.60
N GLN A 47 -1.78 9.84 -1.34
CA GLN A 47 -1.81 11.01 -0.47
C GLN A 47 -0.81 12.08 -0.92
N ILE A 48 0.38 11.70 -1.35
CA ILE A 48 1.39 12.63 -1.87
C ILE A 48 0.88 13.33 -3.13
N GLU A 49 0.34 12.57 -4.06
CA GLU A 49 -0.21 13.11 -5.32
C GLU A 49 -1.41 14.04 -5.05
N SER A 50 -2.36 13.61 -4.23
CA SER A 50 -3.57 14.39 -3.93
C SER A 50 -3.30 15.68 -3.16
N ARG A 51 -2.25 15.71 -2.34
CA ARG A 51 -1.88 16.89 -1.52
C ARG A 51 -0.93 17.83 -2.24
N SER A 52 -0.34 17.41 -3.37
CA SER A 52 0.74 18.15 -4.06
C SER A 52 1.88 18.54 -3.08
N ALA A 53 2.15 17.69 -2.10
CA ALA A 53 3.10 17.96 -1.03
C ALA A 53 4.50 17.43 -1.41
N GLU A 54 5.54 18.14 -0.97
CA GLU A 54 6.94 17.78 -1.21
C GLU A 54 7.43 16.68 -0.24
N PHE A 55 6.78 15.52 -0.24
CA PHE A 55 7.22 14.36 0.51
C PHE A 55 8.01 13.40 -0.39
N LYS A 56 8.94 12.68 0.23
CA LYS A 56 9.72 11.65 -0.43
C LYS A 56 9.41 10.28 0.17
N ILE A 57 9.14 9.31 -0.69
CA ILE A 57 9.13 7.90 -0.29
C ILE A 57 10.60 7.42 -0.29
N LEU A 58 11.02 6.82 0.82
CA LEU A 58 12.37 6.26 0.94
C LEU A 58 12.47 4.92 0.20
N ASP A 59 13.66 4.61 -0.32
CA ASP A 59 13.93 3.35 -1.04
C ASP A 59 14.07 2.13 -0.09
N TYR A 60 13.60 2.27 1.16
CA TYR A 60 13.65 1.24 2.18
C TYR A 60 12.26 0.67 2.45
N GLU A 61 12.06 -0.60 2.12
CA GLU A 61 10.84 -1.34 2.45
C GLU A 61 10.94 -1.93 3.86
N ILE A 62 9.94 -1.62 4.71
CA ILE A 62 9.82 -2.19 6.05
C ILE A 62 9.32 -3.64 5.96
N ALA A 63 8.38 -3.89 5.09
CA ALA A 63 7.83 -5.20 4.78
C ALA A 63 7.16 -5.19 3.40
N SER A 64 7.14 -6.35 2.75
CA SER A 64 6.35 -6.57 1.54
C SER A 64 5.06 -7.27 1.91
N GLU A 65 3.93 -6.81 1.35
CA GLU A 65 2.62 -7.42 1.57
C GLU A 65 1.82 -7.46 0.26
N GLN A 66 0.82 -8.33 0.23
CA GLN A 66 -0.10 -8.45 -0.90
C GLN A 66 -1.54 -8.21 -0.44
N TYR A 67 -2.30 -7.54 -1.27
CA TYR A 67 -3.73 -7.36 -1.08
C TYR A 67 -4.51 -8.46 -1.80
N GLY A 68 -5.58 -8.88 -1.19
CA GLY A 68 -6.51 -9.85 -1.77
C GLY A 68 -7.95 -9.44 -1.61
N VAL A 69 -8.82 -9.96 -2.47
CA VAL A 69 -10.27 -9.80 -2.35
C VAL A 69 -10.83 -10.95 -1.51
N GLY A 70 -11.44 -10.62 -0.36
CA GLY A 70 -12.07 -11.60 0.53
C GLY A 70 -13.52 -11.90 0.13
N PHE A 71 -13.91 -13.16 0.25
CA PHE A 71 -15.28 -13.62 0.00
C PHE A 71 -15.83 -14.36 1.22
N ALA A 72 -17.14 -14.33 1.40
CA ALA A 72 -17.80 -15.14 2.40
C ALA A 72 -17.57 -16.64 2.12
N LYS A 73 -17.34 -17.42 3.18
CA LYS A 73 -17.16 -18.88 3.07
C LYS A 73 -18.36 -19.53 2.38
N GLY A 74 -18.09 -20.35 1.37
CA GLY A 74 -19.10 -21.03 0.56
C GLY A 74 -19.57 -20.22 -0.67
N ASN A 75 -19.08 -19.00 -0.87
CA ASN A 75 -19.39 -18.17 -2.04
C ASN A 75 -18.37 -18.39 -3.18
N ASP A 76 -18.06 -19.67 -3.46
CA ASP A 76 -16.99 -20.04 -4.39
C ASP A 76 -17.31 -19.64 -5.83
N ALA A 77 -18.57 -19.69 -6.24
CA ALA A 77 -18.96 -19.33 -7.60
C ALA A 77 -18.65 -17.86 -7.94
N VAL A 78 -18.90 -16.95 -7.01
CA VAL A 78 -18.57 -15.51 -7.19
C VAL A 78 -17.06 -15.29 -7.11
N LYS A 79 -16.40 -15.93 -6.16
CA LYS A 79 -14.93 -15.91 -6.02
C LYS A 79 -14.25 -16.33 -7.32
N ASP A 80 -14.65 -17.48 -7.88
CA ASP A 80 -14.06 -18.03 -9.10
C ASP A 80 -14.33 -17.13 -10.32
N GLN A 81 -15.52 -16.54 -10.40
CA GLN A 81 -15.85 -15.59 -11.46
C GLN A 81 -14.99 -14.31 -11.36
N VAL A 82 -14.81 -13.75 -10.17
CA VAL A 82 -13.96 -12.57 -9.96
C VAL A 82 -12.50 -12.90 -10.26
N GLN A 83 -12.00 -14.03 -9.77
CA GLN A 83 -10.63 -14.48 -10.03
C GLN A 83 -10.37 -14.59 -11.54
N LYS A 84 -11.25 -15.27 -12.25
CA LYS A 84 -11.15 -15.44 -13.70
C LYS A 84 -11.14 -14.08 -14.43
N THR A 85 -12.05 -13.18 -14.06
CA THR A 85 -12.10 -11.85 -14.66
C THR A 85 -10.83 -11.05 -14.42
N LEU A 86 -10.27 -11.10 -13.22
CA LEU A 86 -9.00 -10.42 -12.90
C LEU A 86 -7.83 -11.01 -13.70
N GLU A 87 -7.81 -12.32 -13.92
CA GLU A 87 -6.80 -12.99 -14.78
C GLU A 87 -6.94 -12.56 -16.25
N GLU A 88 -8.15 -12.44 -16.75
CA GLU A 88 -8.43 -11.92 -18.10
C GLU A 88 -7.97 -10.47 -18.24
N MET A 89 -8.26 -9.63 -17.26
CA MET A 89 -7.82 -8.22 -17.21
C MET A 89 -6.30 -8.08 -17.08
N ALA A 90 -5.64 -9.00 -16.39
CA ALA A 90 -4.19 -9.04 -16.34
C ALA A 90 -3.59 -9.39 -17.71
N ALA A 91 -4.20 -10.38 -18.39
CA ALA A 91 -3.73 -10.85 -19.68
C ALA A 91 -3.92 -9.82 -20.81
N ASP A 92 -4.98 -9.03 -20.78
CA ASP A 92 -5.26 -8.00 -21.80
C ASP A 92 -4.66 -6.61 -21.48
N GLY A 93 -3.98 -6.47 -20.31
CA GLY A 93 -3.33 -5.24 -19.87
C GLY A 93 -4.27 -4.21 -19.19
N THR A 94 -5.55 -4.52 -19.05
CA THR A 94 -6.51 -3.62 -18.39
C THR A 94 -6.13 -3.37 -16.95
N LEU A 95 -5.67 -4.40 -16.22
CA LEU A 95 -5.30 -4.28 -14.82
C LEU A 95 -4.07 -3.37 -14.63
N ALA A 96 -3.04 -3.55 -15.46
CA ALA A 96 -1.85 -2.71 -15.46
C ALA A 96 -2.20 -1.25 -15.74
N LYS A 97 -3.07 -1.00 -16.72
CA LYS A 97 -3.50 0.36 -17.05
C LYS A 97 -4.25 1.05 -15.91
N ILE A 98 -5.13 0.34 -15.22
CA ILE A 98 -5.83 0.86 -14.03
C ILE A 98 -4.83 1.14 -12.92
N SER A 99 -3.88 0.24 -12.69
CA SER A 99 -2.83 0.42 -11.69
C SER A 99 -1.97 1.65 -11.98
N ASP A 100 -1.54 1.84 -13.22
CA ASP A 100 -0.80 3.03 -13.65
C ASP A 100 -1.59 4.33 -13.42
N GLU A 101 -2.89 4.32 -13.73
CA GLU A 101 -3.75 5.49 -13.55
C GLU A 101 -3.88 5.91 -12.07
N TRP A 102 -3.94 4.95 -11.15
CA TRP A 102 -4.17 5.21 -9.73
C TRP A 102 -2.88 5.34 -8.91
N PHE A 103 -1.81 4.66 -9.30
CA PHE A 103 -0.60 4.53 -8.50
C PHE A 103 0.67 4.99 -9.22
N GLY A 104 0.57 5.35 -10.50
CA GLY A 104 1.71 5.75 -11.31
C GLY A 104 2.61 4.60 -11.75
N GLU A 105 2.25 3.35 -11.42
CA GLU A 105 2.97 2.14 -11.83
C GLU A 105 2.08 0.90 -11.73
N ASP A 106 2.45 -0.19 -12.41
CA ASP A 106 1.77 -1.48 -12.25
C ASP A 106 2.24 -2.19 -10.98
N VAL A 107 1.40 -2.14 -9.94
CA VAL A 107 1.60 -2.85 -8.66
C VAL A 107 0.85 -4.17 -8.58
N THR A 108 0.24 -4.63 -9.69
CA THR A 108 -0.56 -5.85 -9.70
C THR A 108 0.31 -7.12 -9.72
N THR A 109 -0.16 -8.17 -9.06
CA THR A 109 0.54 -9.46 -8.99
C THR A 109 -0.24 -10.59 -9.64
N ILE A 110 -1.48 -10.33 -10.11
CA ILE A 110 -2.33 -11.31 -10.78
C ILE A 110 -1.76 -11.62 -12.15
N GLY A 111 -1.61 -12.92 -12.45
CA GLY A 111 -1.01 -13.38 -13.71
C GLY A 111 0.51 -13.33 -13.75
N ASN A 112 1.17 -12.72 -12.82
CA ASN A 112 2.62 -12.79 -12.64
C ASN A 112 2.94 -14.03 -11.79
N LYS A 113 3.49 -15.01 -12.42
CA LYS A 113 3.99 -16.21 -11.74
C LYS A 113 5.46 -16.08 -11.38
#